data_f8464b6b88249d16bf6aa9f9375e9542
#
_entry.id   f8464b6b88249d16bf6aa9f9375e9542
#
_cell.length_a   1.000
_cell.length_b   1.000
_cell.length_c   1.000
_cell.angle_alpha   90.00
_cell.angle_beta   90.00
_cell.angle_gamma   90.00
#
_symmetry.space_group_name_H-M   'P 1'
#
loop_
_entity.id
_entity.type
_entity.pdbx_description
1 polymer ?
#
loop_
_entity_poly.entity_id
_entity_poly.type
_entity_poly.pdbx_seq_one_letter_code
_entity_poly.pdbx_strand_id
1 'polypeptide(L)'
;MTNSLKIIFLCTFLFSSTTNFLQSKPFESTYEPLPAEKILITNASIYDGDGNEYKNTDVLVQDGKIVAIGEDLPAPEDFRIIDATGKWVTPGIIDIHSHMGVYPAPGVRTSSDGNEATSPVTADVWAEHSMWVQDPQYALALTGGVTAFHVLPGSANLIGGRGVTVKNLQRTTINSMKFPDAPHSLKMACGENPKRVYGNRGQAPSTRMGNAAGYRKSWIQAEGYLRKLVEYEEKSDEAKELEYAPRRDLEMETLAGVLKGEILVHNHCYRADEMATMIDIAKEFNYKITAFHHGVEAYKIADLLADNGICGALWADWWGFKHEAYDMVQANIAIVDQARNGTGCAIVHSDDAIGIQHLNQEASKSLAAGRRAGFDISEARAMKWITSNPAKAAGIYDQTGSLQVGKNADIVVWSKNPF
;
A
#
# COMPACT_ATOMS: atom_id res chain seq x y z
N MET A 1 8.96 3.65 72.25
CA MET A 1 8.36 4.75 71.46
C MET A 1 8.85 4.59 70.04
N THR A 2 8.10 3.90 69.21
CA THR A 2 8.46 3.62 67.82
C THR A 2 7.46 4.30 66.92
N ASN A 3 7.90 5.38 66.23
CA ASN A 3 7.09 6.11 65.26
C ASN A 3 7.12 5.37 63.91
N SER A 4 6.00 4.81 63.50
CA SER A 4 5.77 4.26 62.15
C SER A 4 5.34 5.34 61.21
N LEU A 5 6.18 5.66 60.23
CA LEU A 5 5.92 6.58 59.14
C LEU A 5 5.10 5.83 58.06
N LYS A 6 3.81 6.19 57.90
CA LYS A 6 2.97 5.66 56.82
C LYS A 6 3.27 6.51 55.53
N ILE A 7 3.92 5.89 54.58
CA ILE A 7 4.09 6.40 53.21
C ILE A 7 2.78 6.12 52.45
N ILE A 8 2.04 7.19 52.12
CA ILE A 8 0.90 7.11 51.22
C ILE A 8 1.41 7.20 49.78
N PHE A 9 1.36 6.08 49.05
CA PHE A 9 1.57 6.07 47.62
C PHE A 9 0.33 6.67 46.93
N LEU A 10 0.46 7.88 46.42
CA LEU A 10 -0.52 8.51 45.56
C LEU A 10 -0.32 7.96 44.14
N CYS A 11 -1.09 6.95 43.75
CA CYS A 11 -1.17 6.50 42.35
C CYS A 11 -1.91 7.56 41.54
N THR A 12 -1.17 8.43 40.88
CA THR A 12 -1.70 9.26 39.80
C THR A 12 -2.05 8.39 38.60
N PHE A 13 -3.32 8.03 38.46
CA PHE A 13 -3.86 7.51 37.21
C PHE A 13 -3.82 8.63 36.18
N LEU A 14 -2.86 8.58 35.26
CA LEU A 14 -2.90 9.33 34.02
C LEU A 14 -4.03 8.74 33.17
N PHE A 15 -5.20 9.34 33.22
CA PHE A 15 -6.23 9.14 32.21
C PHE A 15 -5.67 9.71 30.90
N SER A 16 -5.16 8.85 30.03
CA SER A 16 -4.96 9.18 28.63
C SER A 16 -6.36 9.34 28.02
N SER A 17 -6.85 10.57 28.00
CA SER A 17 -8.03 10.94 27.22
C SER A 17 -7.65 10.79 25.76
N THR A 18 -8.00 9.64 25.14
CA THR A 18 -8.01 9.51 23.69
C THR A 18 -9.06 10.46 23.17
N THR A 19 -8.63 11.62 22.69
CA THR A 19 -9.47 12.56 21.95
C THR A 19 -10.05 11.84 20.73
N ASN A 20 -11.31 11.45 20.82
CA ASN A 20 -12.07 10.92 19.68
C ASN A 20 -12.41 12.10 18.76
N PHE A 21 -11.47 12.49 17.90
CA PHE A 21 -11.80 13.38 16.79
C PHE A 21 -12.94 12.76 15.98
N LEU A 22 -13.94 13.55 15.61
CA LEU A 22 -14.97 13.21 14.64
C LEU A 22 -14.29 13.02 13.28
N GLN A 23 -13.83 11.81 13.02
CA GLN A 23 -13.15 11.44 11.80
C GLN A 23 -14.00 10.41 11.05
N SER A 24 -14.05 10.49 9.72
CA SER A 24 -14.63 9.42 8.95
C SER A 24 -13.69 8.20 9.00
N LYS A 25 -13.91 7.37 10.02
CA LYS A 25 -13.22 6.08 10.13
C LYS A 25 -13.65 5.18 8.98
N PRO A 26 -12.73 4.36 8.46
CA PRO A 26 -13.12 3.27 7.56
C PRO A 26 -14.22 2.43 8.17
N PHE A 27 -15.12 1.89 7.34
CA PHE A 27 -15.97 0.80 7.80
C PHE A 27 -15.08 -0.37 8.19
N GLU A 28 -15.32 -0.96 9.34
CA GLU A 28 -14.48 -2.03 9.87
C GLU A 28 -14.45 -3.25 8.94
N SER A 29 -13.31 -3.93 8.88
CA SER A 29 -13.22 -5.21 8.21
C SER A 29 -14.07 -6.25 8.94
N THR A 30 -14.88 -6.98 8.18
CA THR A 30 -15.59 -8.17 8.65
C THR A 30 -14.97 -9.43 8.02
N TYR A 31 -13.68 -9.35 7.67
CA TYR A 31 -12.96 -10.49 7.12
C TYR A 31 -12.87 -11.62 8.15
N GLU A 32 -13.30 -12.79 7.74
CA GLU A 32 -13.10 -14.03 8.46
C GLU A 32 -12.23 -14.96 7.61
N PRO A 33 -11.12 -15.49 8.15
CA PRO A 33 -10.32 -16.46 7.45
C PRO A 33 -11.14 -17.72 7.13
N LEU A 34 -10.77 -18.40 6.05
CA LEU A 34 -11.30 -19.76 5.82
C LEU A 34 -10.88 -20.66 6.98
N PRO A 35 -11.66 -21.74 7.27
CA PRO A 35 -11.22 -22.76 8.21
C PRO A 35 -9.80 -23.18 7.83
N ALA A 36 -8.86 -22.96 8.74
CA ALA A 36 -7.45 -23.18 8.47
C ALA A 36 -7.14 -24.67 8.63
N GLU A 37 -6.57 -25.27 7.59
CA GLU A 37 -5.94 -26.59 7.71
C GLU A 37 -4.65 -26.46 8.53
N LYS A 38 -4.31 -27.49 9.30
CA LYS A 38 -2.99 -27.63 9.87
C LYS A 38 -2.07 -28.22 8.82
N ILE A 39 -1.02 -27.51 8.46
CA ILE A 39 -0.16 -27.86 7.32
C ILE A 39 1.31 -27.84 7.76
N LEU A 40 2.04 -28.88 7.38
CA LEU A 40 3.50 -28.89 7.41
C LEU A 40 4.00 -28.98 5.96
N ILE A 41 4.66 -27.94 5.49
CA ILE A 41 5.37 -27.91 4.21
C ILE A 41 6.80 -28.33 4.48
N THR A 42 7.30 -29.40 3.82
CA THR A 42 8.62 -29.98 4.12
C THR A 42 9.60 -29.80 2.96
N ASN A 43 10.90 -29.70 3.29
CA ASN A 43 12.04 -29.74 2.35
C ASN A 43 12.01 -28.67 1.27
N ALA A 44 11.44 -27.50 1.53
CA ALA A 44 11.34 -26.41 0.56
C ALA A 44 12.65 -25.65 0.36
N SER A 45 12.84 -25.09 -0.85
CA SER A 45 13.65 -23.89 -1.03
C SER A 45 12.77 -22.67 -0.73
N ILE A 46 13.25 -21.72 0.07
CA ILE A 46 12.44 -20.59 0.55
C ILE A 46 13.10 -19.28 0.16
N TYR A 47 12.30 -18.35 -0.38
CA TYR A 47 12.57 -16.92 -0.28
C TYR A 47 11.63 -16.34 0.78
N ASP A 48 12.19 -15.82 1.87
CA ASP A 48 11.40 -15.38 3.03
C ASP A 48 10.62 -14.06 2.84
N GLY A 49 10.88 -13.36 1.74
CA GLY A 49 10.29 -12.05 1.46
C GLY A 49 11.07 -10.88 2.08
N ASP A 50 12.03 -11.13 2.96
CA ASP A 50 12.88 -10.10 3.57
C ASP A 50 14.32 -10.09 3.02
N GLY A 51 14.58 -10.90 2.00
CA GLY A 51 15.84 -10.93 1.25
C GLY A 51 16.74 -12.10 1.57
N ASN A 52 16.25 -13.08 2.32
CA ASN A 52 17.01 -14.29 2.64
C ASN A 52 16.50 -15.48 1.83
N GLU A 53 17.42 -16.42 1.58
CA GLU A 53 17.17 -17.72 0.94
C GLU A 53 17.53 -18.84 1.91
N TYR A 54 16.66 -19.83 2.01
CA TYR A 54 16.88 -21.04 2.80
C TYR A 54 16.64 -22.28 1.93
N LYS A 55 17.33 -23.37 2.24
CA LYS A 55 17.20 -24.66 1.57
C LYS A 55 16.79 -25.75 2.55
N ASN A 56 16.08 -26.75 2.06
CA ASN A 56 15.64 -27.90 2.86
C ASN A 56 14.94 -27.47 4.17
N THR A 57 14.08 -26.47 4.06
CA THR A 57 13.46 -25.83 5.21
C THR A 57 11.98 -26.12 5.23
N ASP A 58 11.47 -26.42 6.42
CA ASP A 58 10.07 -26.69 6.67
C ASP A 58 9.34 -25.47 7.16
N VAL A 59 8.04 -25.38 6.86
CA VAL A 59 7.13 -24.36 7.36
C VAL A 59 5.91 -25.01 7.98
N LEU A 60 5.69 -24.77 9.26
CA LEU A 60 4.53 -25.27 10.01
C LEU A 60 3.47 -24.16 10.10
N VAL A 61 2.26 -24.48 9.66
CA VAL A 61 1.10 -23.59 9.64
C VAL A 61 -0.02 -24.15 10.49
N GLN A 62 -0.54 -23.33 11.38
CA GLN A 62 -1.69 -23.67 12.22
C GLN A 62 -2.55 -22.41 12.42
N ASP A 63 -3.86 -22.58 12.43
CA ASP A 63 -4.84 -21.50 12.66
C ASP A 63 -4.62 -20.26 11.72
N GLY A 64 -4.20 -20.54 10.46
CA GLY A 64 -3.92 -19.51 9.47
C GLY A 64 -2.65 -18.70 9.75
N LYS A 65 -1.80 -19.13 10.69
CA LYS A 65 -0.54 -18.47 11.05
C LYS A 65 0.66 -19.39 10.81
N ILE A 66 1.80 -18.77 10.54
CA ILE A 66 3.09 -19.46 10.55
C ILE A 66 3.49 -19.64 12.01
N VAL A 67 3.65 -20.90 12.45
CA VAL A 67 3.99 -21.19 13.85
C VAL A 67 5.43 -21.66 14.05
N ALA A 68 6.06 -22.20 13.00
CA ALA A 68 7.48 -22.51 13.00
C ALA A 68 8.06 -22.51 11.60
N ILE A 69 9.35 -22.19 11.47
CA ILE A 69 10.17 -22.32 10.29
C ILE A 69 11.52 -22.90 10.72
N GLY A 70 12.00 -23.96 10.09
CA GLY A 70 13.26 -24.60 10.46
C GLY A 70 13.49 -25.89 9.68
N GLU A 71 14.60 -26.55 9.94
CA GLU A 71 14.93 -27.85 9.35
C GLU A 71 14.33 -28.96 10.23
N ASP A 72 13.88 -30.06 9.60
CA ASP A 72 13.40 -31.28 10.27
C ASP A 72 12.35 -31.02 11.37
N LEU A 73 11.36 -30.16 11.09
CA LEU A 73 10.28 -29.91 12.06
C LEU A 73 9.47 -31.17 12.33
N PRO A 74 9.12 -31.45 13.59
CA PRO A 74 8.28 -32.61 13.91
C PRO A 74 6.93 -32.51 13.21
N ALA A 75 6.51 -33.59 12.54
CA ALA A 75 5.20 -33.68 11.91
C ALA A 75 4.15 -34.18 12.92
N PRO A 76 3.23 -33.31 13.41
CA PRO A 76 2.14 -33.77 14.27
C PRO A 76 1.17 -34.68 13.48
N GLU A 77 0.57 -35.67 14.12
CA GLU A 77 -0.27 -36.70 13.46
C GLU A 77 -1.48 -36.12 12.69
N ASP A 78 -1.99 -34.97 13.13
CA ASP A 78 -3.18 -34.32 12.57
C ASP A 78 -2.85 -33.24 11.51
N PHE A 79 -1.59 -33.15 11.06
CA PHE A 79 -1.16 -32.20 10.05
C PHE A 79 -1.16 -32.81 8.65
N ARG A 80 -1.68 -32.04 7.69
CA ARG A 80 -1.49 -32.34 6.26
C ARG A 80 -0.05 -32.02 5.88
N ILE A 81 0.67 -33.01 5.36
CA ILE A 81 2.04 -32.82 4.89
C ILE A 81 2.02 -32.46 3.40
N ILE A 82 2.74 -31.41 3.04
CA ILE A 82 3.02 -31.02 1.67
C ILE A 82 4.51 -31.18 1.42
N ASP A 83 4.90 -32.21 0.69
CA ASP A 83 6.28 -32.38 0.24
C ASP A 83 6.63 -31.32 -0.83
N ALA A 84 7.53 -30.42 -0.46
CA ALA A 84 8.05 -29.36 -1.29
C ALA A 84 9.48 -29.64 -1.79
N THR A 85 9.94 -30.89 -1.77
CA THR A 85 11.24 -31.28 -2.34
C THR A 85 11.35 -30.81 -3.79
N GLY A 86 12.36 -30.01 -4.11
CA GLY A 86 12.58 -29.42 -5.44
C GLY A 86 11.60 -28.30 -5.83
N LYS A 87 10.76 -27.86 -4.89
CA LYS A 87 9.82 -26.73 -5.04
C LYS A 87 10.33 -25.53 -4.24
N TRP A 88 9.67 -24.39 -4.50
CA TRP A 88 9.95 -23.14 -3.81
C TRP A 88 8.74 -22.69 -3.00
N VAL A 89 9.01 -22.04 -1.89
CA VAL A 89 7.99 -21.45 -1.01
C VAL A 89 8.33 -19.97 -0.81
N THR A 90 7.31 -19.13 -0.98
CA THR A 90 7.43 -17.69 -0.79
C THR A 90 6.24 -17.16 -0.01
N PRO A 91 6.33 -15.93 0.55
CA PRO A 91 5.12 -15.20 0.94
C PRO A 91 4.20 -15.04 -0.27
N GLY A 92 2.91 -14.83 -0.02
CA GLY A 92 1.99 -14.38 -1.05
C GLY A 92 2.43 -13.06 -1.67
N ILE A 93 2.26 -12.96 -2.99
CA ILE A 93 2.53 -11.72 -3.73
C ILE A 93 1.49 -10.67 -3.34
N ILE A 94 1.94 -9.42 -3.25
CA ILE A 94 1.10 -8.25 -2.95
C ILE A 94 1.25 -7.24 -4.08
N ASP A 95 0.14 -6.86 -4.71
CA ASP A 95 0.13 -5.77 -5.66
C ASP A 95 -0.27 -4.46 -4.99
N ILE A 96 0.61 -3.46 -5.00
CA ILE A 96 0.38 -2.15 -4.39
C ILE A 96 -0.42 -1.19 -5.29
N HIS A 97 -0.69 -1.57 -6.54
CA HIS A 97 -1.46 -0.74 -7.46
C HIS A 97 -2.37 -1.58 -8.35
N SER A 98 -3.58 -1.75 -7.89
CA SER A 98 -4.63 -2.45 -8.62
C SER A 98 -5.85 -1.56 -8.83
N HIS A 99 -6.58 -1.87 -9.89
CA HIS A 99 -7.90 -1.30 -10.18
C HIS A 99 -8.97 -2.39 -10.30
N MET A 100 -8.68 -3.61 -9.86
CA MET A 100 -9.66 -4.70 -9.85
C MET A 100 -10.88 -4.33 -9.03
N GLY A 101 -12.05 -4.67 -9.54
CA GLY A 101 -13.33 -4.35 -8.93
C GLY A 101 -13.84 -2.93 -9.23
N VAL A 102 -12.96 -1.92 -9.39
CA VAL A 102 -13.37 -0.56 -9.82
C VAL A 102 -13.31 -0.38 -11.34
N TYR A 103 -12.53 -1.22 -12.03
CA TYR A 103 -12.56 -1.46 -13.48
C TYR A 103 -12.66 -2.97 -13.74
N PRO A 104 -13.83 -3.60 -13.45
CA PRO A 104 -13.97 -5.05 -13.52
C PRO A 104 -14.04 -5.58 -14.95
N ALA A 105 -13.90 -6.89 -15.10
CA ALA A 105 -14.15 -7.59 -16.35
C ALA A 105 -15.61 -8.15 -16.41
N PRO A 106 -16.30 -8.02 -17.55
CA PRO A 106 -15.88 -7.32 -18.77
C PRO A 106 -15.88 -5.79 -18.58
N GLY A 107 -14.93 -5.10 -19.25
CA GLY A 107 -14.79 -3.65 -19.19
C GLY A 107 -15.93 -2.92 -19.90
N VAL A 108 -17.06 -2.73 -19.23
CA VAL A 108 -18.23 -2.01 -19.73
C VAL A 108 -18.38 -0.68 -18.99
N ARG A 109 -18.96 0.32 -19.67
CA ARG A 109 -19.08 1.67 -19.11
C ARG A 109 -19.85 1.72 -17.78
N THR A 110 -20.87 0.88 -17.63
CA THR A 110 -21.71 0.81 -16.42
C THR A 110 -21.00 0.26 -15.18
N SER A 111 -19.81 -0.32 -15.34
CA SER A 111 -18.96 -0.86 -14.27
C SER A 111 -17.62 -0.16 -14.18
N SER A 112 -17.45 0.99 -14.88
CA SER A 112 -16.20 1.74 -14.91
C SER A 112 -16.22 2.86 -13.88
N ASP A 113 -15.98 2.52 -12.61
CA ASP A 113 -16.20 3.36 -11.44
C ASP A 113 -14.89 3.78 -10.74
N GLY A 114 -13.74 3.67 -11.43
CA GLY A 114 -12.44 3.91 -10.85
C GLY A 114 -12.04 5.39 -10.72
N ASN A 115 -12.77 6.36 -11.32
CA ASN A 115 -12.49 7.78 -11.18
C ASN A 115 -13.78 8.59 -11.02
N GLU A 116 -13.91 9.29 -9.90
CA GLU A 116 -14.90 10.38 -9.76
C GLU A 116 -14.27 11.67 -10.32
N ALA A 117 -14.28 11.82 -11.64
CA ALA A 117 -13.58 12.90 -12.32
C ALA A 117 -14.41 14.20 -12.45
N THR A 118 -15.38 14.44 -11.58
CA THR A 118 -16.26 15.64 -11.60
C THR A 118 -15.60 16.87 -11.03
N SER A 119 -14.60 16.71 -10.14
CA SER A 119 -13.78 17.77 -9.56
C SER A 119 -12.30 17.37 -9.53
N PRO A 120 -11.35 18.32 -9.61
CA PRO A 120 -9.93 18.03 -9.44
C PRO A 120 -9.57 17.45 -8.05
N VAL A 121 -10.38 17.72 -7.04
CA VAL A 121 -10.25 17.20 -5.69
C VAL A 121 -11.55 16.50 -5.33
N THR A 122 -11.45 15.22 -4.98
CA THR A 122 -12.56 14.34 -4.60
C THR A 122 -12.07 13.41 -3.47
N ALA A 123 -11.47 14.00 -2.41
CA ALA A 123 -10.93 13.24 -1.30
C ALA A 123 -12.01 12.58 -0.43
N ASP A 124 -13.28 12.90 -0.66
CA ASP A 124 -14.47 12.34 -0.02
C ASP A 124 -14.90 11.00 -0.62
N VAL A 125 -14.43 10.62 -1.82
CA VAL A 125 -14.79 9.33 -2.42
C VAL A 125 -13.80 8.22 -2.02
N TRP A 126 -14.30 7.00 -1.88
CA TRP A 126 -13.52 5.85 -1.43
C TRP A 126 -13.70 4.70 -2.42
N ALA A 127 -12.59 4.14 -2.90
CA ALA A 127 -12.60 3.03 -3.85
C ALA A 127 -13.44 1.84 -3.36
N GLU A 128 -13.45 1.57 -2.05
CA GLU A 128 -14.22 0.46 -1.48
C GLU A 128 -15.72 0.52 -1.76
N HIS A 129 -16.27 1.72 -2.00
CA HIS A 129 -17.71 1.88 -2.27
C HIS A 129 -18.10 1.53 -3.71
N SER A 130 -17.12 1.42 -4.61
CA SER A 130 -17.38 1.09 -6.02
C SER A 130 -16.81 -0.27 -6.46
N MET A 131 -16.15 -1.01 -5.54
CA MET A 131 -15.60 -2.31 -5.88
C MET A 131 -16.69 -3.36 -6.13
N TRP A 132 -16.67 -3.95 -7.33
CA TRP A 132 -17.50 -5.11 -7.63
C TRP A 132 -16.81 -6.40 -7.16
N VAL A 133 -17.32 -6.96 -6.07
CA VAL A 133 -16.72 -8.12 -5.38
C VAL A 133 -16.79 -9.44 -6.17
N GLN A 134 -17.54 -9.48 -7.26
CA GLN A 134 -17.66 -10.65 -8.13
C GLN A 134 -16.79 -10.57 -9.39
N ASP A 135 -15.88 -9.60 -9.46
CA ASP A 135 -14.96 -9.45 -10.57
C ASP A 135 -14.15 -10.75 -10.77
N PRO A 136 -14.22 -11.42 -11.93
CA PRO A 136 -13.49 -12.65 -12.18
C PRO A 136 -11.97 -12.49 -12.17
N GLN A 137 -11.46 -11.27 -12.26
CA GLN A 137 -10.02 -10.98 -12.22
C GLN A 137 -9.39 -11.38 -10.88
N TYR A 138 -10.13 -11.39 -9.77
CA TYR A 138 -9.63 -11.83 -8.46
C TYR A 138 -9.10 -13.27 -8.49
N ALA A 139 -9.90 -14.18 -9.06
CA ALA A 139 -9.50 -15.58 -9.17
C ALA A 139 -8.27 -15.75 -10.08
N LEU A 140 -8.19 -15.00 -11.18
CA LEU A 140 -7.05 -15.03 -12.10
C LEU A 140 -5.77 -14.51 -11.43
N ALA A 141 -5.85 -13.40 -10.69
CA ALA A 141 -4.71 -12.88 -9.93
C ALA A 141 -4.23 -13.87 -8.85
N LEU A 142 -5.16 -14.58 -8.19
CA LEU A 142 -4.82 -15.61 -7.21
C LEU A 142 -4.01 -16.75 -7.83
N THR A 143 -4.32 -17.15 -9.07
CA THR A 143 -3.51 -18.17 -9.79
C THR A 143 -2.06 -17.74 -10.04
N GLY A 144 -1.79 -16.44 -10.07
CA GLY A 144 -0.45 -15.85 -10.12
C GLY A 144 0.23 -15.72 -8.77
N GLY A 145 -0.40 -16.19 -7.68
CA GLY A 145 0.15 -16.11 -6.32
C GLY A 145 -0.15 -14.80 -5.59
N VAL A 146 -1.02 -13.93 -6.12
CA VAL A 146 -1.39 -12.66 -5.50
C VAL A 146 -2.42 -12.90 -4.40
N THR A 147 -2.02 -12.74 -3.15
CA THR A 147 -2.86 -13.00 -1.96
C THR A 147 -3.49 -11.76 -1.36
N ALA A 148 -2.94 -10.59 -1.66
CA ALA A 148 -3.50 -9.29 -1.28
C ALA A 148 -3.17 -8.25 -2.35
N PHE A 149 -4.00 -7.22 -2.43
CA PHE A 149 -3.75 -6.09 -3.34
C PHE A 149 -4.37 -4.80 -2.81
N HIS A 150 -3.80 -3.68 -3.24
CA HIS A 150 -4.25 -2.35 -2.87
C HIS A 150 -5.00 -1.71 -4.03
N VAL A 151 -6.29 -1.42 -3.84
CA VAL A 151 -7.15 -0.81 -4.85
C VAL A 151 -7.15 0.69 -4.67
N LEU A 152 -6.75 1.38 -5.72
CA LEU A 152 -6.65 2.83 -5.79
C LEU A 152 -7.69 3.41 -6.75
N PRO A 153 -8.21 4.62 -6.52
CA PRO A 153 -8.80 5.42 -7.59
C PRO A 153 -7.81 5.62 -8.73
N GLY A 154 -8.29 5.80 -9.94
CA GLY A 154 -7.46 6.13 -11.10
C GLY A 154 -6.80 7.51 -10.97
N SER A 155 -6.00 7.88 -11.98
CA SER A 155 -5.11 9.06 -11.91
C SER A 155 -5.69 10.31 -12.61
N ALA A 156 -7.01 10.44 -12.72
CA ALA A 156 -7.65 11.59 -13.38
C ALA A 156 -7.55 12.89 -12.58
N ASN A 157 -7.62 12.79 -11.25
CA ASN A 157 -7.75 13.90 -10.32
C ASN A 157 -6.40 14.29 -9.72
N LEU A 158 -6.23 15.54 -9.27
CA LEU A 158 -5.11 15.93 -8.40
C LEU A 158 -5.13 15.09 -7.11
N ILE A 159 -6.33 14.99 -6.50
CA ILE A 159 -6.62 14.20 -5.31
C ILE A 159 -7.87 13.38 -5.63
N GLY A 160 -7.71 12.08 -5.76
CA GLY A 160 -8.72 11.19 -6.35
C GLY A 160 -9.52 10.36 -5.35
N GLY A 161 -9.25 10.51 -4.05
CA GLY A 161 -9.98 9.77 -3.02
C GLY A 161 -9.20 8.64 -2.35
N ARG A 162 -9.90 7.90 -1.47
CA ARG A 162 -9.24 6.86 -0.66
C ARG A 162 -9.11 5.54 -1.42
N GLY A 163 -7.93 4.92 -1.24
CA GLY A 163 -7.69 3.53 -1.61
C GLY A 163 -7.88 2.58 -0.42
N VAL A 164 -8.00 1.29 -0.71
CA VAL A 164 -8.23 0.23 0.27
C VAL A 164 -7.38 -1.00 -0.02
N THR A 165 -6.83 -1.62 1.01
CA THR A 165 -6.14 -2.91 0.89
C THR A 165 -7.11 -4.05 1.17
N VAL A 166 -7.07 -5.08 0.32
CA VAL A 166 -7.96 -6.25 0.44
C VAL A 166 -7.17 -7.55 0.38
N LYS A 167 -7.70 -8.58 1.04
CA LYS A 167 -7.31 -9.97 0.84
C LYS A 167 -7.87 -10.45 -0.50
N ASN A 168 -7.09 -11.15 -1.29
CA ASN A 168 -7.58 -11.76 -2.53
C ASN A 168 -8.36 -13.05 -2.25
N LEU A 169 -9.44 -12.89 -1.51
CA LEU A 169 -10.37 -13.94 -1.18
C LEU A 169 -11.78 -13.44 -1.48
N GLN A 170 -12.35 -13.89 -2.59
CA GLN A 170 -13.65 -13.43 -3.06
C GLN A 170 -14.75 -13.70 -2.04
N ARG A 171 -15.51 -12.67 -1.74
CA ARG A 171 -16.62 -12.66 -0.77
C ARG A 171 -17.84 -11.96 -1.35
N THR A 172 -18.93 -11.88 -0.58
CA THR A 172 -20.17 -11.23 -1.00
C THR A 172 -20.22 -9.72 -0.73
N THR A 173 -19.35 -9.21 0.14
CA THR A 173 -19.26 -7.79 0.48
C THR A 173 -17.81 -7.33 0.51
N ILE A 174 -17.59 -6.05 0.24
CA ILE A 174 -16.22 -5.48 0.31
C ILE A 174 -15.66 -5.54 1.74
N ASN A 175 -16.48 -5.30 2.77
CA ASN A 175 -16.01 -5.34 4.15
C ASN A 175 -15.45 -6.71 4.54
N SER A 176 -15.99 -7.80 3.97
CA SER A 176 -15.48 -9.15 4.20
C SER A 176 -14.25 -9.52 3.34
N MET A 177 -13.81 -8.62 2.44
CA MET A 177 -12.55 -8.72 1.70
C MET A 177 -11.47 -7.79 2.24
N LYS A 178 -11.84 -6.72 2.96
CA LYS A 178 -10.88 -5.75 3.47
C LYS A 178 -9.83 -6.42 4.35
N PHE A 179 -8.57 -6.08 4.12
CA PHE A 179 -7.49 -6.57 4.97
C PHE A 179 -7.67 -5.99 6.39
N PRO A 180 -7.71 -6.84 7.44
CA PRO A 180 -7.92 -6.37 8.80
C PRO A 180 -6.88 -5.33 9.23
N ASP A 181 -7.34 -4.27 9.87
CA ASP A 181 -6.54 -3.17 10.42
C ASP A 181 -5.63 -2.45 9.40
N ALA A 182 -5.81 -2.69 8.10
CA ALA A 182 -5.06 -1.98 7.07
C ALA A 182 -5.48 -0.50 7.03
N PRO A 183 -4.52 0.44 7.06
CA PRO A 183 -4.84 1.85 6.91
C PRO A 183 -5.40 2.13 5.50
N HIS A 184 -6.25 3.15 5.39
CA HIS A 184 -6.59 3.70 4.09
C HIS A 184 -5.41 4.45 3.48
N SER A 185 -5.44 4.65 2.18
CA SER A 185 -4.54 5.58 1.50
C SER A 185 -5.32 6.70 0.83
N LEU A 186 -4.61 7.78 0.50
CA LEU A 186 -5.07 8.83 -0.40
C LEU A 186 -4.38 8.65 -1.74
N LYS A 187 -5.16 8.51 -2.83
CA LYS A 187 -4.62 8.56 -4.19
C LYS A 187 -4.49 10.00 -4.64
N MET A 188 -3.30 10.36 -5.09
CA MET A 188 -3.01 11.63 -5.74
C MET A 188 -2.43 11.38 -7.14
N ALA A 189 -2.45 12.39 -8.01
CA ALA A 189 -1.78 12.32 -9.29
C ALA A 189 -1.16 13.65 -9.68
N CYS A 190 0.11 13.61 -10.11
CA CYS A 190 0.81 14.73 -10.72
C CYS A 190 0.80 14.64 -12.26
N GLY A 191 1.42 15.61 -12.92
CA GLY A 191 1.74 15.54 -14.32
C GLY A 191 0.61 15.82 -15.28
N GLU A 192 0.67 15.13 -16.42
CA GLU A 192 -0.24 15.40 -17.54
C GLU A 192 -1.67 14.93 -17.30
N ASN A 193 -1.89 13.93 -16.44
CA ASN A 193 -3.20 13.34 -16.29
C ASN A 193 -4.22 14.36 -15.77
N PRO A 194 -4.08 14.97 -14.57
CA PRO A 194 -5.07 15.95 -14.10
C PRO A 194 -5.13 17.19 -14.99
N LYS A 195 -3.97 17.72 -15.46
CA LYS A 195 -3.99 18.91 -16.34
C LYS A 195 -4.72 18.63 -17.65
N ARG A 196 -4.63 17.43 -18.23
CA ARG A 196 -5.32 17.04 -19.45
C ARG A 196 -6.82 16.86 -19.21
N VAL A 197 -7.18 16.13 -18.14
CA VAL A 197 -8.58 15.84 -17.83
C VAL A 197 -9.37 17.13 -17.60
N TYR A 198 -8.89 18.03 -16.77
CA TYR A 198 -9.60 19.26 -16.43
C TYR A 198 -9.34 20.39 -17.42
N GLY A 199 -8.12 20.53 -17.95
CA GLY A 199 -7.81 21.50 -18.98
C GLY A 199 -8.63 21.33 -20.27
N ASN A 200 -8.89 20.10 -20.70
CA ASN A 200 -9.78 19.81 -21.83
C ASN A 200 -11.24 20.21 -21.59
N ARG A 201 -11.62 20.39 -20.32
CA ARG A 201 -12.95 20.87 -19.91
C ARG A 201 -13.00 22.38 -19.65
N GLY A 202 -11.90 23.10 -19.92
CA GLY A 202 -11.77 24.52 -19.59
C GLY A 202 -11.69 24.81 -18.08
N GLN A 203 -11.29 23.84 -17.27
CA GLN A 203 -11.20 23.93 -15.83
C GLN A 203 -9.74 23.87 -15.35
N ALA A 204 -9.48 24.34 -14.13
CA ALA A 204 -8.19 24.14 -13.47
C ALA A 204 -8.11 22.72 -12.90
N PRO A 205 -6.93 22.07 -12.90
CA PRO A 205 -5.68 22.57 -13.49
C PRO A 205 -5.61 22.35 -15.01
N SER A 206 -4.97 23.28 -15.72
CA SER A 206 -4.63 23.14 -17.14
C SER A 206 -3.12 23.16 -17.41
N THR A 207 -2.34 23.38 -16.36
CA THR A 207 -0.87 23.43 -16.38
C THR A 207 -0.28 22.75 -15.14
N ARG A 208 1.03 22.44 -15.15
CA ARG A 208 1.73 21.95 -13.94
C ARG A 208 1.80 22.99 -12.83
N MET A 209 1.86 24.28 -13.16
CA MET A 209 1.70 25.37 -12.19
C MET A 209 0.33 25.27 -11.50
N GLY A 210 -0.72 24.99 -12.28
CA GLY A 210 -2.08 24.77 -11.77
C GLY A 210 -2.19 23.52 -10.90
N ASN A 211 -1.46 22.43 -11.23
CA ASN A 211 -1.37 21.26 -10.39
C ASN A 211 -0.81 21.63 -8.99
N ALA A 212 0.36 22.26 -8.95
CA ALA A 212 1.01 22.68 -7.69
C ALA A 212 0.12 23.62 -6.87
N ALA A 213 -0.50 24.60 -7.51
CA ALA A 213 -1.43 25.50 -6.84
C ALA A 213 -2.66 24.78 -6.26
N GLY A 214 -3.18 23.79 -6.98
CA GLY A 214 -4.33 22.97 -6.54
C GLY A 214 -4.01 22.17 -5.29
N TYR A 215 -2.87 21.47 -5.25
CA TYR A 215 -2.44 20.73 -4.05
C TYR A 215 -2.28 21.64 -2.84
N ARG A 216 -1.51 22.73 -2.99
CA ARG A 216 -1.26 23.66 -1.90
C ARG A 216 -2.55 24.29 -1.36
N LYS A 217 -3.50 24.63 -2.25
CA LYS A 217 -4.82 25.12 -1.84
C LYS A 217 -5.57 24.09 -1.00
N SER A 218 -5.56 22.83 -1.39
CA SER A 218 -6.25 21.76 -0.63
C SER A 218 -5.61 21.53 0.73
N TRP A 219 -4.29 21.54 0.81
CA TRP A 219 -3.60 21.37 2.10
C TRP A 219 -3.84 22.56 3.06
N ILE A 220 -3.82 23.80 2.55
CA ILE A 220 -4.18 25.00 3.37
C ILE A 220 -5.60 24.85 3.93
N GLN A 221 -6.55 24.35 3.14
CA GLN A 221 -7.92 24.13 3.60
C GLN A 221 -7.98 23.03 4.69
N ALA A 222 -7.23 21.95 4.48
CA ALA A 222 -7.13 20.84 5.44
C ALA A 222 -6.51 21.27 6.78
N GLU A 223 -5.43 22.07 6.76
CA GLU A 223 -4.84 22.66 7.97
C GLU A 223 -5.84 23.56 8.70
N GLY A 224 -6.59 24.37 7.96
CA GLY A 224 -7.64 25.23 8.53
C GLY A 224 -8.76 24.42 9.18
N TYR A 225 -9.16 23.32 8.57
CA TYR A 225 -10.15 22.40 9.12
C TYR A 225 -9.63 21.69 10.38
N LEU A 226 -8.43 21.13 10.31
CA LEU A 226 -7.79 20.44 11.43
C LEU A 226 -7.62 21.37 12.65
N ARG A 227 -7.17 22.60 12.43
CA ARG A 227 -7.04 23.60 13.50
C ARG A 227 -8.38 23.85 14.21
N LYS A 228 -9.48 24.03 13.46
CA LYS A 228 -10.82 24.23 14.07
C LYS A 228 -11.26 23.02 14.90
N LEU A 229 -10.93 21.80 14.46
CA LEU A 229 -11.23 20.58 15.22
C LEU A 229 -10.44 20.57 16.54
N VAL A 230 -9.15 20.86 16.50
CA VAL A 230 -8.29 20.91 17.69
C VAL A 230 -8.78 21.99 18.65
N GLU A 231 -9.02 23.21 18.17
CA GLU A 231 -9.54 24.30 18.97
C GLU A 231 -10.88 24.00 19.67
N TYR A 232 -11.76 23.24 18.98
CA TYR A 232 -13.02 22.79 19.57
C TYR A 232 -12.79 21.71 20.65
N GLU A 233 -11.93 20.74 20.40
CA GLU A 233 -11.65 19.63 21.34
C GLU A 233 -10.96 20.13 22.63
N GLU A 234 -10.15 21.17 22.55
CA GLU A 234 -9.46 21.78 23.70
C GLU A 234 -10.38 22.63 24.61
N LYS A 235 -11.63 22.89 24.19
CA LYS A 235 -12.60 23.64 25.02
C LYS A 235 -13.08 22.80 26.22
N SER A 236 -13.44 23.46 27.29
CA SER A 236 -14.11 22.81 28.42
C SER A 236 -15.49 22.28 28.02
N ASP A 237 -16.01 21.33 28.79
CA ASP A 237 -17.33 20.73 28.51
C ASP A 237 -18.44 21.79 28.53
N GLU A 238 -18.36 22.78 29.45
CA GLU A 238 -19.31 23.89 29.52
C GLU A 238 -19.24 24.77 28.27
N ALA A 239 -18.04 24.98 27.69
CA ALA A 239 -17.90 25.79 26.47
C ALA A 239 -18.40 24.99 25.25
N LYS A 240 -18.23 23.66 25.21
CA LYS A 240 -18.77 22.78 24.15
C LYS A 240 -20.29 22.70 24.17
N GLU A 241 -20.94 22.83 25.33
CA GLU A 241 -22.41 22.90 25.42
C GLU A 241 -22.99 24.17 24.79
N LEU A 242 -22.21 25.26 24.73
CA LEU A 242 -22.61 26.55 24.17
C LEU A 242 -22.30 26.73 22.68
N GLU A 243 -21.53 25.83 22.09
CA GLU A 243 -21.09 25.92 20.70
C GLU A 243 -21.35 24.62 19.95
N TYR A 244 -21.67 24.73 18.67
CA TYR A 244 -21.73 23.56 17.80
C TYR A 244 -20.32 23.07 17.43
N ALA A 245 -20.12 21.76 17.41
CA ALA A 245 -18.93 21.16 16.84
C ALA A 245 -18.72 21.62 15.38
N PRO A 246 -17.49 21.75 14.90
CA PRO A 246 -17.21 22.06 13.51
C PRO A 246 -17.99 21.12 12.59
N ARG A 247 -18.63 21.68 11.55
CA ARG A 247 -19.39 20.90 10.59
C ARG A 247 -18.47 19.87 9.93
N ARG A 248 -18.93 18.62 9.86
CA ARG A 248 -18.21 17.55 9.15
C ARG A 248 -18.08 17.86 7.66
N ASP A 249 -16.92 17.56 7.14
CA ASP A 249 -16.54 17.67 5.74
C ASP A 249 -15.70 16.46 5.38
N LEU A 250 -16.26 15.53 4.59
CA LEU A 250 -15.62 14.25 4.28
C LEU A 250 -14.33 14.40 3.47
N GLU A 251 -14.25 15.43 2.62
CA GLU A 251 -13.04 15.77 1.88
C GLU A 251 -11.95 16.23 2.86
N MET A 252 -12.28 17.17 3.72
CA MET A 252 -11.33 17.69 4.71
C MET A 252 -10.97 16.66 5.78
N GLU A 253 -11.89 15.78 6.17
CA GLU A 253 -11.59 14.66 7.09
C GLU A 253 -10.53 13.72 6.50
N THR A 254 -10.59 13.42 5.21
CA THR A 254 -9.58 12.62 4.52
C THR A 254 -8.23 13.32 4.51
N LEU A 255 -8.19 14.59 4.10
CA LEU A 255 -6.96 15.37 4.04
C LEU A 255 -6.34 15.59 5.42
N ALA A 256 -7.16 15.87 6.45
CA ALA A 256 -6.71 15.97 7.83
C ALA A 256 -6.12 14.65 8.35
N GLY A 257 -6.69 13.50 7.95
CA GLY A 257 -6.14 12.18 8.26
C GLY A 257 -4.74 11.97 7.67
N VAL A 258 -4.47 12.50 6.48
CA VAL A 258 -3.12 12.50 5.90
C VAL A 258 -2.16 13.37 6.71
N LEU A 259 -2.57 14.61 7.08
CA LEU A 259 -1.75 15.51 7.89
C LEU A 259 -1.43 14.93 9.28
N LYS A 260 -2.30 14.08 9.81
CA LYS A 260 -2.07 13.35 11.07
C LYS A 260 -1.26 12.07 10.91
N GLY A 261 -0.97 11.65 9.69
CA GLY A 261 -0.25 10.40 9.38
C GLY A 261 -1.10 9.13 9.53
N GLU A 262 -2.43 9.25 9.59
CA GLU A 262 -3.37 8.12 9.72
C GLU A 262 -3.76 7.51 8.36
N ILE A 263 -3.59 8.28 7.28
CA ILE A 263 -3.88 7.90 5.90
C ILE A 263 -2.59 7.97 5.10
N LEU A 264 -2.25 6.87 4.43
CA LEU A 264 -1.06 6.76 3.59
C LEU A 264 -1.23 7.59 2.32
N VAL A 265 -0.13 8.03 1.68
CA VAL A 265 -0.19 8.79 0.42
C VAL A 265 0.45 8.01 -0.71
N HIS A 266 -0.35 7.67 -1.72
CA HIS A 266 0.05 7.01 -2.94
C HIS A 266 -0.13 7.95 -4.13
N ASN A 267 0.99 8.41 -4.71
CA ASN A 267 0.99 9.47 -5.69
C ASN A 267 1.45 8.96 -7.08
N HIS A 268 0.55 9.00 -8.06
CA HIS A 268 0.90 8.78 -9.45
C HIS A 268 1.79 9.90 -9.96
N CYS A 269 2.99 9.59 -10.46
CA CYS A 269 3.91 10.57 -11.04
C CYS A 269 4.92 9.89 -11.95
N TYR A 270 5.18 10.40 -13.15
CA TYR A 270 6.15 9.81 -14.06
C TYR A 270 7.53 10.46 -13.99
N ARG A 271 7.57 11.81 -13.97
CA ARG A 271 8.78 12.60 -14.15
C ARG A 271 9.50 12.86 -12.82
N ALA A 272 10.82 12.85 -12.87
CA ALA A 272 11.68 13.11 -11.72
C ALA A 272 11.48 14.50 -11.11
N ASP A 273 11.39 15.54 -11.94
CA ASP A 273 11.20 16.93 -11.51
C ASP A 273 9.85 17.15 -10.82
N GLU A 274 8.79 16.46 -11.28
CA GLU A 274 7.48 16.55 -10.66
C GLU A 274 7.41 15.77 -9.35
N MET A 275 8.03 14.58 -9.25
CA MET A 275 8.18 13.85 -7.99
C MET A 275 8.93 14.68 -6.95
N ALA A 276 10.02 15.36 -7.34
CA ALA A 276 10.76 16.26 -6.46
C ALA A 276 9.88 17.43 -5.98
N THR A 277 9.10 18.05 -6.87
CA THR A 277 8.13 19.10 -6.49
C THR A 277 7.08 18.58 -5.49
N MET A 278 6.58 17.36 -5.68
CA MET A 278 5.62 16.76 -4.72
C MET A 278 6.26 16.50 -3.35
N ILE A 279 7.54 16.12 -3.31
CA ILE A 279 8.30 15.97 -2.04
C ILE A 279 8.43 17.34 -1.35
N ASP A 280 8.71 18.40 -2.09
CA ASP A 280 8.79 19.75 -1.50
C ASP A 280 7.44 20.22 -0.95
N ILE A 281 6.34 19.96 -1.65
CA ILE A 281 4.98 20.24 -1.16
C ILE A 281 4.69 19.41 0.10
N ALA A 282 5.06 18.13 0.11
CA ALA A 282 4.87 17.28 1.28
C ALA A 282 5.62 17.81 2.52
N LYS A 283 6.83 18.35 2.33
CA LYS A 283 7.60 19.02 3.39
C LYS A 283 6.95 20.33 3.83
N GLU A 284 6.43 21.14 2.89
CA GLU A 284 5.73 22.39 3.22
C GLU A 284 4.54 22.17 4.16
N PHE A 285 3.78 21.08 3.96
CA PHE A 285 2.58 20.76 4.74
C PHE A 285 2.77 19.61 5.74
N ASN A 286 4.02 19.19 5.97
CA ASN A 286 4.40 18.19 6.96
C ASN A 286 3.64 16.86 6.85
N TYR A 287 3.40 16.37 5.64
CA TYR A 287 2.88 15.03 5.42
C TYR A 287 3.91 14.12 4.73
N LYS A 288 3.69 12.81 4.72
CA LYS A 288 4.59 11.84 4.11
C LYS A 288 3.98 11.24 2.86
N ILE A 289 4.75 11.20 1.77
CA ILE A 289 4.43 10.39 0.61
C ILE A 289 4.94 8.96 0.89
N THR A 290 4.06 7.98 0.78
CA THR A 290 4.39 6.56 1.00
C THR A 290 5.06 5.98 -0.23
N ALA A 291 4.47 6.19 -1.41
CA ALA A 291 5.01 5.70 -2.66
C ALA A 291 4.65 6.63 -3.84
N PHE A 292 5.60 6.76 -4.77
CA PHE A 292 5.28 7.20 -6.13
C PHE A 292 5.00 6.00 -7.01
N HIS A 293 3.90 6.08 -7.76
CA HIS A 293 3.48 5.04 -8.67
C HIS A 293 3.85 5.40 -10.10
N HIS A 294 4.24 4.36 -10.86
CA HIS A 294 4.72 4.42 -12.23
C HIS A 294 6.14 4.97 -12.38
N GLY A 295 6.48 6.04 -11.70
CA GLY A 295 7.83 6.61 -11.51
C GLY A 295 8.83 6.29 -12.63
N VAL A 296 8.45 6.51 -13.90
CA VAL A 296 9.25 6.13 -15.08
C VAL A 296 10.66 6.69 -15.01
N GLU A 297 10.80 7.88 -14.41
CA GLU A 297 12.07 8.56 -14.19
C GLU A 297 12.59 8.47 -12.75
N ALA A 298 12.07 7.55 -11.93
CA ALA A 298 12.48 7.42 -10.51
C ALA A 298 14.00 7.17 -10.37
N TYR A 299 14.61 6.49 -11.34
CA TYR A 299 16.05 6.24 -11.37
C TYR A 299 16.90 7.51 -11.28
N LYS A 300 16.40 8.66 -11.80
CA LYS A 300 17.11 9.94 -11.77
C LYS A 300 17.19 10.55 -10.38
N ILE A 301 16.26 10.20 -9.50
CA ILE A 301 16.13 10.73 -8.13
C ILE A 301 16.07 9.62 -7.08
N ALA A 302 16.61 8.45 -7.38
CA ALA A 302 16.53 7.28 -6.51
C ALA A 302 17.05 7.56 -5.09
N ASP A 303 18.17 8.30 -4.98
CA ASP A 303 18.72 8.72 -3.69
C ASP A 303 17.79 9.68 -2.92
N LEU A 304 17.12 10.60 -3.64
CA LEU A 304 16.14 11.52 -3.01
C LEU A 304 14.93 10.74 -2.47
N LEU A 305 14.46 9.73 -3.18
CA LEU A 305 13.39 8.84 -2.70
C LEU A 305 13.83 8.10 -1.44
N ALA A 306 15.02 7.50 -1.46
CA ALA A 306 15.57 6.77 -0.31
C ALA A 306 15.76 7.67 0.91
N ASP A 307 16.29 8.90 0.73
CA ASP A 307 16.52 9.88 1.80
C ASP A 307 15.21 10.33 2.48
N ASN A 308 14.08 10.26 1.76
CA ASN A 308 12.76 10.62 2.30
C ASN A 308 11.93 9.38 2.70
N GLY A 309 12.49 8.15 2.60
CA GLY A 309 11.79 6.90 2.92
C GLY A 309 10.58 6.63 2.02
N ILE A 310 10.63 7.06 0.75
CA ILE A 310 9.56 6.93 -0.23
C ILE A 310 9.82 5.72 -1.12
N CYS A 311 8.82 4.86 -1.28
CA CYS A 311 8.91 3.74 -2.20
C CYS A 311 8.67 4.18 -3.67
N GLY A 312 9.39 3.58 -4.60
CA GLY A 312 9.07 3.60 -6.02
C GLY A 312 8.27 2.35 -6.39
N ALA A 313 6.97 2.49 -6.62
CA ALA A 313 6.13 1.44 -7.19
C ALA A 313 6.15 1.57 -8.71
N LEU A 314 6.87 0.67 -9.39
CA LEU A 314 7.36 0.86 -10.74
C LEU A 314 6.92 -0.29 -11.65
N TRP A 315 6.82 -0.02 -12.95
CA TRP A 315 6.68 -1.04 -13.98
C TRP A 315 8.04 -1.61 -14.39
N ALA A 316 8.04 -2.86 -14.78
CA ALA A 316 9.24 -3.51 -15.31
C ALA A 316 9.66 -2.93 -16.68
N ASP A 317 8.68 -2.72 -17.59
CA ASP A 317 8.96 -2.34 -18.99
C ASP A 317 7.82 -1.59 -19.70
N TRP A 318 6.88 -1.00 -18.98
CA TRP A 318 5.83 -0.17 -19.59
C TRP A 318 6.29 1.27 -19.75
N TRP A 319 6.50 1.68 -21.00
CA TRP A 319 7.00 3.00 -21.36
C TRP A 319 6.66 3.36 -22.79
N GLY A 320 6.86 4.65 -23.17
CA GLY A 320 6.72 5.12 -24.54
C GLY A 320 5.28 5.34 -25.03
N PHE A 321 4.26 4.98 -24.26
CA PHE A 321 2.85 5.12 -24.65
C PHE A 321 2.32 6.55 -24.51
N LYS A 322 3.06 7.45 -23.88
CA LYS A 322 2.82 8.89 -23.79
C LYS A 322 4.11 9.65 -23.47
N HIS A 323 4.11 10.97 -23.69
CA HIS A 323 5.31 11.78 -23.57
C HIS A 323 5.98 11.73 -22.19
N GLU A 324 5.20 11.79 -21.10
CA GLU A 324 5.76 11.71 -19.74
C GLU A 324 6.29 10.31 -19.35
N ALA A 325 5.89 9.29 -20.08
CA ALA A 325 6.36 7.91 -19.88
C ALA A 325 7.43 7.51 -20.92
N TYR A 326 8.13 8.47 -21.54
CA TYR A 326 9.07 8.21 -22.63
C TYR A 326 10.49 7.86 -22.12
N ASP A 327 10.99 8.59 -21.12
CA ASP A 327 12.37 8.47 -20.66
C ASP A 327 12.51 7.45 -19.52
N MET A 328 12.41 6.19 -19.88
CA MET A 328 12.52 5.05 -18.97
C MET A 328 13.80 4.26 -19.23
N VAL A 329 14.38 3.70 -18.19
CA VAL A 329 15.43 2.69 -18.29
C VAL A 329 14.96 1.38 -17.66
N GLN A 330 15.24 0.25 -18.27
CA GLN A 330 14.81 -1.06 -17.78
C GLN A 330 15.39 -1.41 -16.39
N ALA A 331 16.54 -0.82 -16.03
CA ALA A 331 17.15 -0.97 -14.70
C ALA A 331 16.53 -0.08 -13.62
N ASN A 332 15.46 0.68 -13.92
CA ASN A 332 14.84 1.65 -12.99
C ASN A 332 14.59 1.05 -11.60
N ILE A 333 13.97 -0.12 -11.52
CA ILE A 333 13.67 -0.82 -10.26
C ILE A 333 14.97 -1.17 -9.51
N ALA A 334 15.96 -1.69 -10.20
CA ALA A 334 17.25 -2.02 -9.60
C ALA A 334 18.00 -0.79 -9.07
N ILE A 335 17.96 0.33 -9.81
CA ILE A 335 18.57 1.59 -9.38
C ILE A 335 17.88 2.12 -8.13
N VAL A 336 16.55 2.11 -8.08
CA VAL A 336 15.79 2.56 -6.91
C VAL A 336 16.03 1.62 -5.71
N ASP A 337 16.08 0.31 -5.92
CA ASP A 337 16.36 -0.68 -4.87
C ASP A 337 17.77 -0.48 -4.27
N GLN A 338 18.76 -0.19 -5.12
CA GLN A 338 20.15 -0.05 -4.71
C GLN A 338 20.55 1.37 -4.24
N ALA A 339 19.62 2.33 -4.32
CA ALA A 339 19.85 3.69 -3.84
C ALA A 339 20.36 3.71 -2.39
N ARG A 340 21.26 4.67 -2.07
CA ARG A 340 21.84 4.80 -0.72
C ARG A 340 22.37 3.47 -0.17
N ASN A 341 23.18 2.77 -0.94
CA ASN A 341 23.78 1.48 -0.57
C ASN A 341 22.72 0.39 -0.25
N GLY A 342 21.64 0.33 -1.01
CA GLY A 342 20.64 -0.70 -0.88
C GLY A 342 19.56 -0.46 0.18
N THR A 343 19.40 0.78 0.64
CA THR A 343 18.30 1.18 1.54
C THR A 343 17.05 1.65 0.80
N GLY A 344 17.11 1.74 -0.53
CA GLY A 344 15.97 2.13 -1.36
C GLY A 344 14.81 1.15 -1.27
N CYS A 345 13.60 1.65 -1.48
CA CYS A 345 12.37 0.88 -1.49
C CYS A 345 11.81 0.80 -2.91
N ALA A 346 12.11 -0.29 -3.62
CA ALA A 346 11.53 -0.58 -4.93
C ALA A 346 10.40 -1.59 -4.82
N ILE A 347 9.33 -1.39 -5.59
CA ILE A 347 8.17 -2.27 -5.69
C ILE A 347 7.87 -2.47 -7.16
N VAL A 348 7.56 -3.70 -7.57
CA VAL A 348 6.98 -4.02 -8.88
C VAL A 348 5.47 -4.06 -8.72
N HIS A 349 4.74 -3.30 -9.54
CA HIS A 349 3.28 -3.26 -9.51
C HIS A 349 2.66 -3.53 -10.89
N SER A 350 1.38 -3.82 -10.93
CA SER A 350 0.69 -4.14 -12.17
C SER A 350 0.04 -2.93 -12.85
N ASP A 351 -0.87 -2.24 -12.22
CA ASP A 351 -1.79 -1.27 -12.85
C ASP A 351 -2.61 -1.87 -14.00
N ASP A 352 -2.63 -3.20 -14.09
CA ASP A 352 -3.23 -3.95 -15.19
C ASP A 352 -3.79 -5.28 -14.73
N ALA A 353 -4.98 -5.63 -15.22
CA ALA A 353 -5.70 -6.84 -14.83
C ALA A 353 -5.05 -8.15 -15.33
N ILE A 354 -4.24 -8.07 -16.39
CA ILE A 354 -3.46 -9.21 -16.91
C ILE A 354 -2.07 -9.21 -16.26
N GLY A 355 -1.42 -8.06 -16.17
CA GLY A 355 -0.09 -7.91 -15.58
C GLY A 355 -0.03 -8.38 -14.13
N ILE A 356 -1.09 -8.17 -13.34
CA ILE A 356 -1.16 -8.64 -11.95
C ILE A 356 -0.99 -10.17 -11.81
N GLN A 357 -1.39 -10.94 -12.81
CA GLN A 357 -1.26 -12.39 -12.82
C GLN A 357 0.19 -12.87 -13.01
N HIS A 358 1.10 -11.97 -13.36
CA HIS A 358 2.46 -12.26 -13.76
C HIS A 358 3.52 -11.43 -13.03
N LEU A 359 3.21 -10.92 -11.83
CA LEU A 359 4.12 -10.04 -11.08
C LEU A 359 5.48 -10.67 -10.77
N ASN A 360 5.54 -11.99 -10.59
CA ASN A 360 6.81 -12.71 -10.45
C ASN A 360 7.66 -12.60 -11.73
N GLN A 361 7.05 -12.66 -12.92
CA GLN A 361 7.74 -12.51 -14.20
C GLN A 361 8.18 -11.05 -14.42
N GLU A 362 7.36 -10.08 -14.01
CA GLU A 362 7.72 -8.65 -14.04
C GLU A 362 8.93 -8.37 -13.13
N ALA A 363 8.95 -8.95 -11.93
CA ALA A 363 10.09 -8.86 -11.03
C ALA A 363 11.34 -9.55 -11.62
N SER A 364 11.17 -10.69 -12.28
CA SER A 364 12.25 -11.41 -12.97
C SER A 364 12.86 -10.59 -14.12
N LYS A 365 12.03 -9.94 -14.95
CA LYS A 365 12.49 -9.03 -16.01
C LYS A 365 13.32 -7.88 -15.43
N SER A 366 12.84 -7.28 -14.34
CA SER A 366 13.51 -6.18 -13.65
C SER A 366 14.84 -6.60 -13.04
N LEU A 367 14.88 -7.77 -12.42
CA LEU A 367 16.11 -8.36 -11.89
C LEU A 367 17.15 -8.61 -12.98
N ALA A 368 16.71 -9.21 -14.09
CA ALA A 368 17.58 -9.47 -15.24
C ALA A 368 18.12 -8.16 -15.84
N ALA A 369 17.29 -7.11 -15.93
CA ALA A 369 17.71 -5.78 -16.39
C ALA A 369 18.74 -5.14 -15.45
N GLY A 370 18.51 -5.22 -14.13
CA GLY A 370 19.44 -4.73 -13.11
C GLY A 370 20.81 -5.45 -13.19
N ARG A 371 20.80 -6.77 -13.30
CA ARG A 371 22.04 -7.57 -13.47
C ARG A 371 22.80 -7.20 -14.73
N ARG A 372 22.10 -6.98 -15.86
CA ARG A 372 22.74 -6.48 -17.11
C ARG A 372 23.34 -5.09 -16.95
N ALA A 373 22.75 -4.24 -16.09
CA ALA A 373 23.28 -2.93 -15.75
C ALA A 373 24.42 -2.95 -14.73
N GLY A 374 24.85 -4.13 -14.24
CA GLY A 374 25.98 -4.32 -13.35
C GLY A 374 25.63 -4.35 -11.85
N PHE A 375 24.34 -4.38 -11.49
CA PHE A 375 23.94 -4.53 -10.10
C PHE A 375 23.99 -6.01 -9.65
N ASP A 376 24.61 -6.26 -8.50
CA ASP A 376 24.63 -7.59 -7.87
C ASP A 376 23.40 -7.72 -6.94
N ILE A 377 22.30 -8.19 -7.52
CA ILE A 377 21.02 -8.36 -6.82
C ILE A 377 20.66 -9.86 -6.82
N SER A 378 20.44 -10.42 -5.63
CA SER A 378 19.95 -11.79 -5.47
C SER A 378 18.45 -11.90 -5.78
N GLU A 379 17.99 -13.09 -6.12
CA GLU A 379 16.55 -13.39 -6.29
C GLU A 379 15.78 -13.21 -4.97
N ALA A 380 16.39 -13.62 -3.85
CA ALA A 380 15.84 -13.38 -2.52
C ALA A 380 15.59 -11.88 -2.25
N ARG A 381 16.53 -11.01 -2.66
CA ARG A 381 16.33 -9.57 -2.56
C ARG A 381 15.22 -9.08 -3.48
N ALA A 382 15.17 -9.56 -4.72
CA ALA A 382 14.13 -9.20 -5.68
C ALA A 382 12.73 -9.64 -5.22
N MET A 383 12.63 -10.72 -4.43
CA MET A 383 11.35 -11.14 -3.83
C MET A 383 10.74 -10.06 -2.94
N LYS A 384 11.53 -9.19 -2.30
CA LYS A 384 11.02 -8.03 -1.53
C LYS A 384 10.16 -7.10 -2.38
N TRP A 385 10.46 -6.98 -3.67
CA TRP A 385 9.78 -6.02 -4.57
C TRP A 385 8.30 -6.34 -4.78
N ILE A 386 7.91 -7.61 -4.56
CA ILE A 386 6.54 -8.09 -4.74
C ILE A 386 5.92 -8.68 -3.46
N THR A 387 6.61 -8.57 -2.32
CA THR A 387 6.14 -9.12 -1.04
C THR A 387 6.30 -8.12 0.11
N SER A 388 7.45 -8.03 0.77
CA SER A 388 7.62 -7.18 1.97
C SER A 388 7.59 -5.68 1.68
N ASN A 389 8.12 -5.21 0.56
CA ASN A 389 8.08 -3.79 0.24
C ASN A 389 6.65 -3.30 -0.03
N PRO A 390 5.83 -3.96 -0.88
CA PRO A 390 4.42 -3.58 -1.01
C PRO A 390 3.62 -3.75 0.29
N ALA A 391 3.92 -4.75 1.13
CA ALA A 391 3.30 -4.89 2.45
C ALA A 391 3.57 -3.68 3.35
N LYS A 392 4.81 -3.17 3.36
CA LYS A 392 5.21 -1.95 4.09
C LYS A 392 4.49 -0.72 3.54
N ALA A 393 4.43 -0.57 2.22
CA ALA A 393 3.75 0.54 1.57
C ALA A 393 2.22 0.50 1.75
N ALA A 394 1.63 -0.68 1.97
CA ALA A 394 0.21 -0.85 2.30
C ALA A 394 -0.07 -0.77 3.81
N GLY A 395 0.95 -0.67 4.67
CA GLY A 395 0.79 -0.62 6.13
C GLY A 395 0.35 -1.96 6.76
N ILE A 396 0.65 -3.10 6.12
CA ILE A 396 0.23 -4.44 6.57
C ILE A 396 1.42 -5.38 6.84
N TYR A 397 2.65 -4.86 6.83
CA TYR A 397 3.84 -5.70 6.94
C TYR A 397 3.91 -6.50 8.25
N ASP A 398 3.38 -5.99 9.33
CA ASP A 398 3.36 -6.70 10.61
C ASP A 398 2.51 -7.99 10.56
N GLN A 399 1.61 -8.08 9.59
CA GLN A 399 0.68 -9.21 9.45
C GLN A 399 1.05 -10.16 8.31
N THR A 400 1.71 -9.68 7.23
CA THR A 400 1.99 -10.47 6.02
C THR A 400 3.20 -9.92 5.25
N GLY A 401 3.50 -10.47 4.06
CA GLY A 401 4.57 -10.00 3.17
C GLY A 401 5.95 -10.60 3.45
N SER A 402 6.08 -11.39 4.50
CA SER A 402 7.27 -12.22 4.75
C SER A 402 6.92 -13.48 5.51
N LEU A 403 7.75 -14.52 5.36
CA LEU A 403 7.62 -15.76 6.12
C LEU A 403 8.30 -15.57 7.48
N GLN A 404 7.50 -15.20 8.47
CA GLN A 404 7.94 -15.04 9.86
C GLN A 404 6.91 -15.66 10.81
N VAL A 405 7.38 -16.25 11.88
CA VAL A 405 6.51 -16.82 12.94
C VAL A 405 5.58 -15.74 13.48
N GLY A 406 4.30 -16.06 13.58
CA GLY A 406 3.22 -15.18 14.01
C GLY A 406 2.50 -14.43 12.90
N LYS A 407 3.08 -14.31 11.70
CA LYS A 407 2.41 -13.71 10.54
C LYS A 407 1.36 -14.64 9.93
N ASN A 408 0.48 -14.07 9.13
CA ASN A 408 -0.50 -14.82 8.36
C ASN A 408 0.22 -15.80 7.41
N ALA A 409 -0.32 -16.99 7.28
CA ALA A 409 0.18 -17.99 6.35
C ALA A 409 -0.32 -17.72 4.92
N ASP A 410 -0.13 -16.50 4.44
CA ASP A 410 -0.30 -16.13 3.03
C ASP A 410 0.93 -16.65 2.28
N ILE A 411 0.87 -17.89 1.78
CA ILE A 411 2.02 -18.65 1.28
C ILE A 411 1.74 -19.15 -0.14
N VAL A 412 2.76 -19.12 -0.99
CA VAL A 412 2.72 -19.71 -2.32
C VAL A 412 3.76 -20.82 -2.44
N VAL A 413 3.33 -22.00 -2.91
CA VAL A 413 4.20 -23.13 -3.24
C VAL A 413 4.35 -23.18 -4.75
N TRP A 414 5.55 -22.93 -5.24
CA TRP A 414 5.90 -22.92 -6.67
C TRP A 414 6.49 -24.25 -7.08
N SER A 415 6.12 -24.77 -8.26
CA SER A 415 6.69 -26.00 -8.81
C SER A 415 8.17 -25.87 -9.19
N LYS A 416 8.63 -24.67 -9.44
CA LYS A 416 10.02 -24.29 -9.76
C LYS A 416 10.33 -22.92 -9.16
N ASN A 417 11.58 -22.45 -9.32
CA ASN A 417 11.98 -21.10 -8.95
C ASN A 417 11.01 -20.06 -9.57
N PRO A 418 10.45 -19.15 -8.78
CA PRO A 418 9.49 -18.15 -9.27
C PRO A 418 10.10 -17.09 -10.22
N PHE A 419 11.45 -16.95 -10.26
CA PHE A 419 12.19 -16.04 -11.15
C PHE A 419 12.73 -16.75 -12.45
#